data_05ebf694b7d55895c52c133ec19b8362
#
_entry.id   05ebf694b7d55895c52c133ec19b8362
#
_cell.length_a   1.000
_cell.length_b   1.000
_cell.length_c   1.000
_cell.angle_alpha   90.00
_cell.angle_beta   90.00
_cell.angle_gamma   90.00
#
_symmetry.space_group_name_H-M   'P 1'
#
loop_
_entity.id
_entity.type
_entity.pdbx_description
1 polymer ?
#
loop_
_entity_poly.entity_id
_entity_poly.type
_entity_poly.pdbx_seq_one_letter_code
_entity_poly.pdbx_strand_id
1 'polypeptide(L)'
;MSNLGPVKQFLGIEVTQTQHSGTQYWTINQSRFISTILSRFGMSSCHGIATPLDNRKLLVKASPELTSPPSLQTEYHALIGSLMYFMIGTHLDLTYTVSMLSKFSSNPSNDHFFAAKQVFHYLQTTATLSLTFIMNQESHLKGYLDSDWAGDIDDSKSTSCYLFTLCEAAICWKSRKQILIALSSTGVEYIALIEIAKEASWLRSLFADISSYFNIEKSSLQGTSIPIYADNPASI
;
A
#
# COMPACT_ATOMS: atom_id res chain seq x y z
N MET A 1 10.20 -18.00 28.28
CA MET A 1 10.40 -17.15 27.09
C MET A 1 11.76 -16.48 27.24
N SER A 2 12.66 -16.61 26.25
CA SER A 2 13.93 -15.89 26.23
C SER A 2 13.73 -14.49 25.64
N ASN A 3 14.27 -13.47 26.30
CA ASN A 3 14.29 -12.12 25.75
C ASN A 3 15.37 -12.08 24.65
N LEU A 4 14.97 -11.87 23.41
CA LEU A 4 15.87 -11.81 22.24
C LEU A 4 16.44 -10.40 21.98
N GLY A 5 16.14 -9.44 22.87
CA GLY A 5 16.54 -8.05 22.71
C GLY A 5 15.64 -7.26 21.75
N PRO A 6 16.06 -6.04 21.32
CA PRO A 6 15.28 -5.20 20.45
C PRO A 6 15.09 -5.84 19.06
N VAL A 7 13.88 -5.66 18.50
CA VAL A 7 13.54 -6.14 17.16
C VAL A 7 14.39 -5.41 16.12
N LYS A 8 15.14 -6.16 15.32
CA LYS A 8 15.93 -5.63 14.18
C LYS A 8 15.34 -6.03 12.85
N GLN A 9 14.60 -7.13 12.82
CA GLN A 9 13.95 -7.64 11.62
C GLN A 9 12.68 -8.42 11.99
N PHE A 10 11.61 -8.23 11.25
CA PHE A 10 10.36 -8.98 11.40
C PHE A 10 9.74 -9.23 10.02
N LEU A 11 9.48 -10.49 9.68
CA LEU A 11 8.90 -10.90 8.39
C LEU A 11 9.60 -10.26 7.17
N GLY A 12 10.93 -10.18 7.17
CA GLY A 12 11.69 -9.57 6.06
C GLY A 12 11.67 -8.03 6.02
N ILE A 13 10.99 -7.38 6.96
CA ILE A 13 11.03 -5.93 7.18
C ILE A 13 12.13 -5.62 8.18
N GLU A 14 13.02 -4.70 7.83
CA GLU A 14 14.07 -4.21 8.71
C GLU A 14 13.51 -3.11 9.61
N VAL A 15 13.85 -3.17 10.90
CA VAL A 15 13.44 -2.20 11.90
C VAL A 15 14.67 -1.54 12.49
N THR A 16 14.74 -0.22 12.42
CA THR A 16 15.84 0.57 12.98
C THR A 16 15.30 1.63 13.93
N GLN A 17 15.90 1.73 15.10
CA GLN A 17 15.62 2.79 16.06
C GLN A 17 16.79 3.76 16.07
N THR A 18 16.50 5.04 15.94
CA THR A 18 17.47 6.13 16.06
C THR A 18 16.92 7.19 16.99
N GLN A 19 17.83 7.94 17.62
CA GLN A 19 17.46 9.09 18.45
C GLN A 19 18.21 10.31 17.97
N HIS A 20 17.51 11.41 17.74
CA HIS A 20 18.10 12.67 17.35
C HIS A 20 17.44 13.83 18.09
N SER A 21 18.26 14.71 18.70
CA SER A 21 17.77 15.88 19.45
C SER A 21 16.68 15.56 20.50
N GLY A 22 16.77 14.39 21.16
CA GLY A 22 15.78 13.97 22.17
C GLY A 22 14.54 13.28 21.62
N THR A 23 14.30 13.32 20.30
CA THR A 23 13.20 12.63 19.65
C THR A 23 13.62 11.23 19.18
N GLN A 24 12.78 10.23 19.41
CA GLN A 24 13.00 8.87 18.93
C GLN A 24 12.34 8.70 17.55
N TYR A 25 13.03 8.01 16.67
CA TYR A 25 12.58 7.65 15.32
C TYR A 25 12.64 6.13 15.17
N TRP A 26 11.56 5.57 14.66
CA TRP A 26 11.52 4.18 14.24
C TRP A 26 11.34 4.15 12.73
N THR A 27 12.26 3.48 12.05
CA THR A 27 12.17 3.31 10.60
C THR A 27 11.97 1.85 10.25
N ILE A 28 11.09 1.59 9.30
CA ILE A 28 10.88 0.26 8.74
C ILE A 28 11.08 0.31 7.22
N ASN A 29 11.80 -0.65 6.68
CA ASN A 29 12.07 -0.76 5.25
C ASN A 29 12.23 -2.23 4.81
N GLN A 30 12.28 -2.46 3.51
CA GLN A 30 12.43 -3.78 2.90
C GLN A 30 13.65 -3.85 1.96
N SER A 31 14.67 -3.03 2.18
CA SER A 31 15.83 -2.86 1.27
C SER A 31 16.51 -4.17 0.91
N ARG A 32 16.77 -5.03 1.89
CA ARG A 32 17.40 -6.35 1.66
C ARG A 32 16.50 -7.27 0.85
N PHE A 33 15.20 -7.26 1.15
CA PHE A 33 14.26 -8.08 0.41
C PHE A 33 14.12 -7.62 -1.03
N ILE A 34 14.11 -6.29 -1.28
CA ILE A 34 14.13 -5.72 -2.64
C ILE A 34 15.35 -6.21 -3.40
N SER A 35 16.55 -6.11 -2.82
CA SER A 35 17.80 -6.59 -3.45
C SER A 35 17.74 -8.08 -3.79
N THR A 36 17.19 -8.89 -2.90
CA THR A 36 17.01 -10.34 -3.10
C THR A 36 16.07 -10.63 -4.27
N ILE A 37 14.95 -9.95 -4.35
CA ILE A 37 13.96 -10.15 -5.41
C ILE A 37 14.48 -9.62 -6.75
N LEU A 38 15.13 -8.45 -6.79
CA LEU A 38 15.77 -7.95 -8.02
C LEU A 38 16.80 -8.95 -8.54
N SER A 39 17.60 -9.56 -7.67
CA SER A 39 18.54 -10.61 -8.05
C SER A 39 17.84 -11.85 -8.61
N ARG A 40 16.76 -12.30 -7.96
CA ARG A 40 15.95 -13.45 -8.41
C ARG A 40 15.40 -13.29 -9.81
N PHE A 41 14.99 -12.07 -10.18
CA PHE A 41 14.46 -11.78 -11.52
C PHE A 41 15.52 -11.28 -12.51
N GLY A 42 16.81 -11.36 -12.17
CA GLY A 42 17.91 -10.92 -13.03
C GLY A 42 17.95 -9.41 -13.27
N MET A 43 17.40 -8.62 -12.33
CA MET A 43 17.26 -7.16 -12.45
C MET A 43 18.16 -6.36 -11.48
N SER A 44 19.19 -6.98 -10.90
CA SER A 44 20.09 -6.32 -9.93
C SER A 44 20.82 -5.09 -10.48
N SER A 45 21.08 -5.06 -11.79
CA SER A 45 21.76 -3.94 -12.48
C SER A 45 20.82 -3.14 -13.39
N CYS A 46 19.50 -3.25 -13.18
CA CYS A 46 18.56 -2.52 -14.02
C CYS A 46 18.65 -1.02 -13.76
N HIS A 47 18.38 -0.22 -14.80
CA HIS A 47 18.30 1.23 -14.64
C HIS A 47 17.06 1.61 -13.85
N GLY A 48 17.23 2.43 -12.80
CA GLY A 48 16.12 2.91 -11.99
C GLY A 48 15.29 3.98 -12.71
N ILE A 49 14.00 4.04 -12.40
CA ILE A 49 13.04 5.04 -12.93
C ILE A 49 12.28 5.71 -11.79
N ALA A 50 11.73 6.90 -12.07
CA ALA A 50 11.09 7.74 -11.06
C ALA A 50 9.61 7.40 -10.81
N THR A 51 8.93 6.68 -11.72
CA THR A 51 7.50 6.37 -11.61
C THR A 51 7.24 4.88 -11.78
N PRO A 52 6.37 4.27 -10.94
CA PRO A 52 6.13 2.83 -10.99
C PRO A 52 5.37 2.39 -12.25
N LEU A 53 4.63 3.29 -12.88
CA LEU A 53 3.84 3.02 -14.08
C LEU A 53 3.92 4.19 -15.06
N ASP A 54 3.92 3.87 -16.36
CA ASP A 54 3.75 4.88 -17.41
C ASP A 54 2.24 5.08 -17.68
N ASN A 55 1.70 6.19 -17.20
CA ASN A 55 0.29 6.55 -17.39
C ASN A 55 -0.10 6.81 -18.86
N ARG A 56 0.87 6.91 -19.77
CA ARG A 56 0.60 7.07 -21.21
C ARG A 56 0.23 5.74 -21.87
N LYS A 57 0.63 4.62 -21.27
CA LYS A 57 0.35 3.29 -21.80
C LYS A 57 -0.91 2.72 -21.16
N LEU A 58 -1.97 2.70 -21.94
CA LEU A 58 -3.23 2.11 -21.54
C LEU A 58 -3.11 0.59 -21.47
N LEU A 59 -3.31 0.01 -20.29
CA LEU A 59 -3.35 -1.43 -20.12
C LEU A 59 -4.81 -1.90 -20.16
N VAL A 60 -5.11 -2.77 -21.12
CA VAL A 60 -6.44 -3.35 -21.34
C VAL A 60 -6.37 -4.86 -21.26
N LYS A 61 -7.48 -5.51 -20.97
CA LYS A 61 -7.56 -6.97 -20.92
C LYS A 61 -7.14 -7.55 -22.27
N ALA A 62 -6.36 -8.63 -22.22
CA ALA A 62 -6.03 -9.40 -23.42
C ALA A 62 -7.31 -10.00 -24.03
N SER A 63 -7.32 -10.12 -25.39
CA SER A 63 -8.45 -10.77 -26.07
C SER A 63 -8.68 -12.17 -25.52
N PRO A 64 -9.94 -12.58 -25.28
CA PRO A 64 -10.27 -13.92 -24.79
C PRO A 64 -9.77 -15.04 -25.70
N GLU A 65 -9.59 -14.75 -26.98
CA GLU A 65 -9.09 -15.70 -27.99
C GLU A 65 -7.58 -15.96 -27.86
N LEU A 66 -6.86 -15.05 -27.21
CA LEU A 66 -5.41 -15.12 -27.04
C LEU A 66 -5.09 -15.55 -25.60
N THR A 67 -5.01 -16.84 -25.36
CA THR A 67 -4.64 -17.38 -24.06
C THR A 67 -3.12 -17.29 -23.86
N SER A 68 -2.71 -16.69 -22.76
CA SER A 68 -1.29 -16.57 -22.39
C SER A 68 -0.66 -17.95 -22.16
N PRO A 69 0.59 -18.18 -22.60
CA PRO A 69 1.32 -19.39 -22.26
C PRO A 69 1.39 -19.60 -20.73
N PRO A 70 1.26 -20.85 -20.24
CA PRO A 70 1.33 -21.14 -18.80
C PRO A 70 2.63 -20.67 -18.14
N SER A 71 3.75 -20.66 -18.87
CA SER A 71 5.03 -20.12 -18.39
C SER A 71 4.95 -18.62 -18.08
N LEU A 72 4.35 -17.83 -18.97
CA LEU A 72 4.15 -16.40 -18.79
C LEU A 72 3.22 -16.11 -17.62
N GLN A 73 2.14 -16.88 -17.47
CA GLN A 73 1.24 -16.73 -16.31
C GLN A 73 1.95 -17.01 -15.00
N THR A 74 2.73 -18.08 -14.92
CA THR A 74 3.49 -18.44 -13.71
C THR A 74 4.50 -17.36 -13.33
N GLU A 75 5.25 -16.85 -14.32
CA GLU A 75 6.23 -15.79 -14.09
C GLU A 75 5.54 -14.47 -13.68
N TYR A 76 4.44 -14.12 -14.34
CA TYR A 76 3.65 -12.95 -13.98
C TYR A 76 3.10 -13.03 -12.56
N HIS A 77 2.55 -14.18 -12.15
CA HIS A 77 2.08 -14.39 -10.78
C HIS A 77 3.20 -14.23 -9.76
N ALA A 78 4.41 -14.73 -10.07
CA ALA A 78 5.56 -14.58 -9.21
C ALA A 78 5.99 -13.10 -9.06
N LEU A 79 5.96 -12.32 -10.16
CA LEU A 79 6.21 -10.88 -10.16
C LEU A 79 5.17 -10.14 -9.30
N ILE A 80 3.88 -10.33 -9.60
CA ILE A 80 2.79 -9.66 -8.88
C ILE A 80 2.79 -10.03 -7.40
N GLY A 81 2.99 -11.30 -7.05
CA GLY A 81 3.07 -11.75 -5.65
C GLY A 81 4.21 -11.08 -4.88
N SER A 82 5.38 -10.89 -5.53
CA SER A 82 6.49 -10.16 -4.93
C SER A 82 6.16 -8.67 -4.73
N LEU A 83 5.53 -8.04 -5.72
CA LEU A 83 5.09 -6.63 -5.64
C LEU A 83 4.03 -6.41 -4.56
N MET A 84 3.08 -7.35 -4.41
CA MET A 84 2.08 -7.32 -3.33
C MET A 84 2.74 -7.31 -1.95
N TYR A 85 3.82 -8.07 -1.77
CA TYR A 85 4.53 -8.09 -0.49
C TYR A 85 5.20 -6.74 -0.17
N PHE A 86 5.79 -6.06 -1.16
CA PHE A 86 6.33 -4.70 -0.99
C PHE A 86 5.23 -3.69 -0.69
N MET A 87 4.14 -3.74 -1.45
CA MET A 87 2.97 -2.88 -1.30
C MET A 87 2.37 -2.95 0.11
N ILE A 88 2.24 -4.15 0.67
CA ILE A 88 1.65 -4.34 2.00
C ILE A 88 2.65 -3.97 3.11
N GLY A 89 3.95 -4.13 2.88
CA GLY A 89 4.99 -3.93 3.89
C GLY A 89 5.37 -2.47 4.12
N THR A 90 5.91 -1.81 3.10
CA THR A 90 6.49 -0.46 3.24
C THR A 90 6.29 0.45 2.03
N HIS A 91 5.88 -0.08 0.87
CA HIS A 91 5.73 0.67 -0.37
C HIS A 91 4.25 0.96 -0.69
N LEU A 92 3.64 1.84 0.10
CA LEU A 92 2.26 2.28 -0.11
C LEU A 92 2.04 2.94 -1.48
N ASP A 93 3.07 3.55 -2.04
CA ASP A 93 3.13 4.15 -3.36
C ASP A 93 2.88 3.17 -4.51
N LEU A 94 3.08 1.87 -4.28
CA LEU A 94 2.77 0.81 -5.23
C LEU A 94 1.31 0.33 -5.20
N THR A 95 0.51 0.79 -4.23
CA THR A 95 -0.81 0.22 -3.95
C THR A 95 -1.74 0.28 -5.16
N TYR A 96 -1.84 1.42 -5.82
CA TYR A 96 -2.63 1.58 -7.04
C TYR A 96 -2.10 0.71 -8.18
N THR A 97 -0.79 0.81 -8.45
CA THR A 97 -0.13 0.11 -9.56
C THR A 97 -0.27 -1.41 -9.45
N VAL A 98 -0.01 -1.97 -8.27
CA VAL A 98 -0.12 -3.42 -8.03
C VAL A 98 -1.57 -3.88 -8.09
N SER A 99 -2.49 -3.11 -7.51
CA SER A 99 -3.92 -3.38 -7.59
C SER A 99 -4.40 -3.44 -9.05
N MET A 100 -3.95 -2.50 -9.89
CA MET A 100 -4.29 -2.45 -11.31
C MET A 100 -3.67 -3.63 -12.08
N LEU A 101 -2.37 -3.91 -11.90
CA LEU A 101 -1.70 -5.02 -12.59
C LEU A 101 -2.28 -6.37 -12.19
N SER A 102 -2.71 -6.54 -10.94
CA SER A 102 -3.30 -7.80 -10.46
C SER A 102 -4.58 -8.21 -11.21
N LYS A 103 -5.30 -7.26 -11.82
CA LYS A 103 -6.50 -7.53 -12.64
C LYS A 103 -6.21 -8.43 -13.85
N PHE A 104 -4.99 -8.42 -14.35
CA PHE A 104 -4.57 -9.15 -15.53
C PHE A 104 -3.96 -10.53 -15.23
N SER A 105 -3.96 -10.95 -13.96
CA SER A 105 -3.33 -12.20 -13.53
C SER A 105 -3.90 -13.46 -14.19
N SER A 106 -5.20 -13.45 -14.54
CA SER A 106 -5.83 -14.60 -15.19
C SER A 106 -5.39 -14.82 -16.64
N ASN A 107 -5.05 -13.74 -17.36
CA ASN A 107 -4.60 -13.82 -18.76
C ASN A 107 -3.64 -12.65 -19.07
N PRO A 108 -2.38 -12.67 -18.56
CA PRO A 108 -1.44 -11.58 -18.74
C PRO A 108 -0.89 -11.54 -20.17
N SER A 109 -0.88 -10.38 -20.80
CA SER A 109 -0.18 -10.14 -22.07
C SER A 109 1.30 -9.79 -21.81
N ASN A 110 2.10 -9.76 -22.89
CA ASN A 110 3.47 -9.25 -22.80
C ASN A 110 3.51 -7.79 -22.29
N ASP A 111 2.53 -6.97 -22.65
CA ASP A 111 2.45 -5.59 -22.18
C ASP A 111 2.26 -5.49 -20.67
N HIS A 112 1.41 -6.36 -20.11
CA HIS A 112 1.23 -6.46 -18.65
C HIS A 112 2.51 -6.92 -17.96
N PHE A 113 3.23 -7.87 -18.57
CA PHE A 113 4.49 -8.35 -18.06
C PHE A 113 5.57 -7.26 -18.06
N PHE A 114 5.69 -6.49 -19.14
CA PHE A 114 6.61 -5.36 -19.20
C PHE A 114 6.24 -4.26 -18.21
N ALA A 115 4.95 -3.96 -18.02
CA ALA A 115 4.49 -3.01 -17.01
C ALA A 115 4.83 -3.49 -15.58
N ALA A 116 4.68 -4.79 -15.28
CA ALA A 116 5.11 -5.34 -14.00
C ALA A 116 6.63 -5.23 -13.80
N LYS A 117 7.44 -5.50 -14.84
CA LYS A 117 8.90 -5.28 -14.78
C LYS A 117 9.27 -3.82 -14.58
N GLN A 118 8.52 -2.88 -15.13
CA GLN A 118 8.74 -1.45 -14.89
C GLN A 118 8.65 -1.11 -13.40
N VAL A 119 7.77 -1.73 -12.64
CA VAL A 119 7.69 -1.51 -11.19
C VAL A 119 8.98 -1.95 -10.48
N PHE A 120 9.67 -2.98 -10.95
CA PHE A 120 10.98 -3.37 -10.40
C PHE A 120 12.08 -2.35 -10.71
N HIS A 121 12.05 -1.70 -11.87
CA HIS A 121 12.93 -0.56 -12.15
C HIS A 121 12.67 0.60 -11.17
N TYR A 122 11.42 0.86 -10.83
CA TYR A 122 11.06 1.83 -9.80
C TYR A 122 11.55 1.42 -8.42
N LEU A 123 11.37 0.15 -8.02
CA LEU A 123 11.87 -0.39 -6.76
C LEU A 123 13.39 -0.28 -6.63
N GLN A 124 14.14 -0.39 -7.74
CA GLN A 124 15.60 -0.16 -7.73
C GLN A 124 15.95 1.27 -7.29
N THR A 125 15.19 2.27 -7.74
CA THR A 125 15.39 3.68 -7.34
C THR A 125 14.95 3.93 -5.89
N THR A 126 13.89 3.28 -5.46
CA THR A 126 13.24 3.52 -4.16
C THR A 126 13.62 2.49 -3.08
N ALA A 127 14.62 1.64 -3.35
CA ALA A 127 15.02 0.53 -2.48
C ALA A 127 15.36 0.94 -1.04
N THR A 128 15.78 2.19 -0.82
CA THR A 128 16.14 2.73 0.50
C THR A 128 15.02 3.54 1.16
N LEU A 129 13.87 3.69 0.51
CA LEU A 129 12.73 4.37 1.12
C LEU A 129 12.26 3.59 2.35
N SER A 130 11.87 4.34 3.37
CA SER A 130 11.43 3.81 4.65
C SER A 130 10.23 4.56 5.18
N LEU A 131 9.36 3.88 5.90
CA LEU A 131 8.36 4.52 6.73
C LEU A 131 9.01 4.91 8.05
N THR A 132 8.96 6.20 8.38
CA THR A 132 9.61 6.76 9.58
C THR A 132 8.57 7.25 10.57
N PHE A 133 8.49 6.58 11.71
CA PHE A 133 7.60 6.92 12.82
C PHE A 133 8.33 7.86 13.77
N ILE A 134 7.77 9.03 14.00
CA ILE A 134 8.30 10.06 14.91
C ILE A 134 7.58 9.94 16.23
N MET A 135 8.31 9.51 17.28
CA MET A 135 7.74 9.32 18.60
C MET A 135 7.71 10.66 19.34
N ASN A 136 6.61 11.37 19.19
CA ASN A 136 6.31 12.60 19.92
C ASN A 136 5.06 12.40 20.80
N GLN A 137 4.81 13.32 21.72
CA GLN A 137 3.70 13.22 22.68
C GLN A 137 2.31 13.38 22.03
N GLU A 138 2.23 13.95 20.83
CA GLU A 138 0.96 14.28 20.15
C GLU A 138 0.69 13.40 18.92
N SER A 139 0.94 12.10 19.05
CA SER A 139 0.72 11.17 17.95
C SER A 139 -0.77 10.81 17.86
N HIS A 140 -1.49 11.42 16.91
CA HIS A 140 -2.89 11.13 16.64
C HIS A 140 -3.04 10.23 15.42
N LEU A 141 -4.03 9.33 15.51
CA LEU A 141 -4.47 8.54 14.35
C LEU A 141 -5.29 9.45 13.42
N LYS A 142 -4.88 9.57 12.16
CA LYS A 142 -5.54 10.38 11.12
C LYS A 142 -5.87 9.49 9.94
N GLY A 143 -7.04 9.66 9.35
CA GLY A 143 -7.46 8.99 8.12
C GLY A 143 -7.52 9.97 6.95
N TYR A 144 -7.12 9.52 5.76
CA TYR A 144 -7.21 10.26 4.50
C TYR A 144 -7.96 9.41 3.50
N LEU A 145 -8.84 10.03 2.74
CA LEU A 145 -9.71 9.39 1.77
C LEU A 145 -9.58 10.08 0.43
N ASP A 146 -9.54 9.28 -0.63
CA ASP A 146 -9.62 9.74 -2.01
C ASP A 146 -10.38 8.72 -2.86
N SER A 147 -11.01 9.18 -3.94
CA SER A 147 -11.75 8.31 -4.85
C SER A 147 -11.71 8.82 -6.27
N ASP A 148 -11.42 7.92 -7.22
CA ASP A 148 -11.42 8.20 -8.64
C ASP A 148 -12.70 7.68 -9.29
N TRP A 149 -13.47 8.59 -9.93
CA TRP A 149 -14.74 8.27 -10.57
C TRP A 149 -14.53 7.67 -11.96
N ALA A 150 -15.06 6.46 -12.17
CA ALA A 150 -15.10 5.76 -13.45
C ALA A 150 -13.72 5.58 -14.13
N GLY A 151 -12.63 5.51 -13.33
CA GLY A 151 -11.26 5.43 -13.84
C GLY A 151 -10.90 4.10 -14.52
N ASP A 152 -11.70 3.05 -14.34
CA ASP A 152 -11.46 1.77 -15.02
C ASP A 152 -12.08 1.75 -16.42
N ILE A 153 -11.24 1.59 -17.43
CA ILE A 153 -11.65 1.65 -18.84
C ILE A 153 -12.45 0.44 -19.30
N ASP A 154 -12.20 -0.73 -18.67
CA ASP A 154 -12.86 -1.98 -19.05
C ASP A 154 -14.34 -2.02 -18.60
N ASP A 155 -14.69 -1.41 -17.47
CA ASP A 155 -16.05 -1.50 -16.91
C ASP A 155 -16.55 -0.22 -16.22
N SER A 156 -15.85 0.90 -16.40
CA SER A 156 -16.21 2.22 -15.86
C SER A 156 -16.42 2.25 -14.34
N LYS A 157 -15.80 1.33 -13.61
CA LYS A 157 -15.86 1.32 -12.15
C LYS A 157 -14.87 2.28 -11.54
N SER A 158 -15.24 2.81 -10.42
CA SER A 158 -14.45 3.74 -9.61
C SER A 158 -13.44 3.01 -8.74
N THR A 159 -12.43 3.73 -8.28
CA THR A 159 -11.44 3.24 -7.32
C THR A 159 -11.53 4.07 -6.04
N SER A 160 -11.60 3.40 -4.87
CA SER A 160 -11.49 4.05 -3.58
C SER A 160 -10.11 3.80 -2.99
N CYS A 161 -9.54 4.86 -2.42
CA CYS A 161 -8.26 4.81 -1.73
C CYS A 161 -8.42 5.37 -0.32
N TYR A 162 -7.74 4.76 0.66
CA TYR A 162 -7.60 5.34 1.97
C TYR A 162 -6.21 5.11 2.55
N LEU A 163 -5.84 5.98 3.48
CA LEU A 163 -4.58 5.95 4.21
C LEU A 163 -4.84 6.33 5.66
N PHE A 164 -4.32 5.55 6.60
CA PHE A 164 -4.23 5.93 8.00
C PHE A 164 -2.77 6.18 8.39
N THR A 165 -2.56 7.27 9.12
CA THR A 165 -1.24 7.62 9.65
C THR A 165 -1.26 7.67 11.18
N LEU A 166 -0.15 7.25 11.79
CA LEU A 166 0.15 7.36 13.20
C LEU A 166 1.62 7.73 13.37
N CYS A 167 1.96 8.62 14.30
CA CYS A 167 3.34 9.08 14.48
C CYS A 167 3.97 9.60 13.16
N GLU A 168 3.18 10.31 12.35
CA GLU A 168 3.53 10.89 11.04
C GLU A 168 3.88 9.85 9.96
N ALA A 169 3.70 8.56 10.20
CA ALA A 169 3.92 7.50 9.21
C ALA A 169 2.64 6.73 8.89
N ALA A 170 2.60 6.15 7.70
CA ALA A 170 1.51 5.29 7.25
C ALA A 170 1.50 3.97 8.04
N ILE A 171 0.32 3.54 8.51
CA ILE A 171 0.13 2.28 9.24
C ILE A 171 -0.86 1.34 8.56
N CYS A 172 -1.80 1.89 7.78
CA CYS A 172 -2.80 1.12 7.05
C CYS A 172 -3.19 1.88 5.79
N TRP A 173 -3.24 1.21 4.66
CA TRP A 173 -3.61 1.81 3.37
C TRP A 173 -4.24 0.79 2.44
N LYS A 174 -5.06 1.28 1.51
CA LYS A 174 -5.71 0.45 0.52
C LYS A 174 -6.06 1.28 -0.72
N SER A 175 -5.93 0.66 -1.88
CA SER A 175 -6.53 1.12 -3.12
C SER A 175 -7.30 -0.04 -3.72
N ARG A 176 -8.61 0.14 -3.92
CA ARG A 176 -9.48 -0.93 -4.38
C ARG A 176 -10.53 -0.41 -5.37
N LYS A 177 -10.70 -1.15 -6.45
CA LYS A 177 -11.80 -0.96 -7.37
C LYS A 177 -13.14 -1.26 -6.68
N GLN A 178 -14.10 -0.36 -6.82
CA GLN A 178 -15.44 -0.52 -6.27
C GLN A 178 -16.20 -1.66 -6.97
N ILE A 179 -17.05 -2.35 -6.23
CA ILE A 179 -17.88 -3.44 -6.77
C ILE A 179 -19.03 -2.86 -7.59
N LEU A 180 -19.62 -1.78 -7.09
CA LEU A 180 -20.77 -1.11 -7.70
C LEU A 180 -20.31 -0.02 -8.65
N ILE A 181 -21.09 0.26 -9.68
CA ILE A 181 -20.93 1.43 -10.54
C ILE A 181 -21.71 2.57 -9.90
N ALA A 182 -21.02 3.62 -9.49
CA ALA A 182 -21.67 4.81 -8.96
C ALA A 182 -22.06 5.76 -10.08
N LEU A 183 -23.26 6.35 -9.99
CA LEU A 183 -23.82 7.25 -11.01
C LEU A 183 -23.30 8.68 -10.89
N SER A 184 -22.58 9.01 -9.82
CA SER A 184 -22.03 10.35 -9.58
C SER A 184 -20.72 10.27 -8.77
N SER A 185 -19.91 11.32 -8.84
CA SER A 185 -18.70 11.47 -8.00
C SER A 185 -19.03 11.41 -6.51
N THR A 186 -20.11 12.09 -6.07
CA THR A 186 -20.59 12.04 -4.69
C THR A 186 -20.93 10.59 -4.25
N GLY A 187 -21.53 9.79 -5.13
CA GLY A 187 -21.84 8.38 -4.83
C GLY A 187 -20.57 7.55 -4.62
N VAL A 188 -19.51 7.81 -5.39
CA VAL A 188 -18.20 7.15 -5.24
C VAL A 188 -17.59 7.47 -3.89
N GLU A 189 -17.65 8.73 -3.46
CA GLU A 189 -17.12 9.20 -2.20
C GLU A 189 -17.84 8.60 -0.99
N TYR A 190 -19.18 8.49 -1.05
CA TYR A 190 -19.94 7.79 0.00
C TYR A 190 -19.54 6.33 0.14
N ILE A 191 -19.29 5.63 -0.97
CA ILE A 191 -18.81 4.24 -0.92
C ILE A 191 -17.42 4.19 -0.26
N ALA A 192 -16.55 5.11 -0.62
CA ALA A 192 -15.21 5.20 -0.05
C ALA A 192 -15.24 5.58 1.45
N LEU A 193 -16.13 6.49 1.87
CA LEU A 193 -16.37 6.84 3.27
C LEU A 193 -16.81 5.64 4.11
N ILE A 194 -17.66 4.77 3.57
CA ILE A 194 -18.08 3.54 4.26
C ILE A 194 -16.89 2.60 4.48
N GLU A 195 -16.01 2.47 3.49
CA GLU A 195 -14.83 1.59 3.60
C GLU A 195 -13.84 2.12 4.66
N ILE A 196 -13.53 3.42 4.63
CA ILE A 196 -12.61 4.00 5.62
C ILE A 196 -13.21 4.00 7.03
N ALA A 197 -14.53 4.20 7.18
CA ALA A 197 -15.19 4.16 8.49
C ALA A 197 -15.14 2.76 9.13
N LYS A 198 -15.29 1.70 8.32
CA LYS A 198 -15.11 0.31 8.79
C LYS A 198 -13.69 0.09 9.30
N GLU A 199 -12.69 0.54 8.54
CA GLU A 199 -11.29 0.40 8.92
C GLU A 199 -10.96 1.22 10.18
N ALA A 200 -11.45 2.45 10.28
CA ALA A 200 -11.31 3.28 11.46
C ALA A 200 -11.90 2.61 12.72
N SER A 201 -13.06 1.98 12.58
CA SER A 201 -13.69 1.23 13.68
C SER A 201 -12.86 0.04 14.12
N TRP A 202 -12.31 -0.70 13.15
CA TRP A 202 -11.42 -1.82 13.42
C TRP A 202 -10.11 -1.38 14.09
N LEU A 203 -9.45 -0.35 13.56
CA LEU A 203 -8.22 0.21 14.14
C LEU A 203 -8.45 0.68 15.59
N ARG A 204 -9.57 1.34 15.86
CA ARG A 204 -9.93 1.77 17.23
C ARG A 204 -10.05 0.57 18.17
N SER A 205 -10.70 -0.51 17.75
CA SER A 205 -10.81 -1.73 18.55
C SER A 205 -9.45 -2.37 18.78
N LEU A 206 -8.63 -2.48 17.75
CA LEU A 206 -7.27 -3.02 17.83
C LEU A 206 -6.40 -2.24 18.82
N PHE A 207 -6.41 -0.91 18.76
CA PHE A 207 -5.65 -0.08 19.69
C PHE A 207 -6.17 -0.17 21.12
N ALA A 208 -7.48 -0.32 21.31
CA ALA A 208 -8.05 -0.54 22.64
C ALA A 208 -7.56 -1.88 23.23
N ASP A 209 -7.54 -2.95 22.44
CA ASP A 209 -7.06 -4.27 22.86
C ASP A 209 -5.55 -4.23 23.20
N ILE A 210 -4.73 -3.61 22.35
CA ILE A 210 -3.30 -3.42 22.58
C ILE A 210 -3.05 -2.65 23.89
N SER A 211 -3.74 -1.52 24.07
CA SER A 211 -3.59 -0.70 25.28
C SER A 211 -4.00 -1.45 26.56
N SER A 212 -5.06 -2.25 26.49
CA SER A 212 -5.52 -3.09 27.59
C SER A 212 -4.49 -4.18 27.94
N TYR A 213 -3.93 -4.84 26.90
CA TYR A 213 -2.97 -5.92 27.08
C TYR A 213 -1.64 -5.45 27.71
N PHE A 214 -1.15 -4.29 27.32
CA PHE A 214 0.11 -3.73 27.80
C PHE A 214 -0.03 -2.80 29.00
N ASN A 215 -1.24 -2.62 29.56
CA ASN A 215 -1.55 -1.67 30.66
C ASN A 215 -1.01 -0.26 30.35
N ILE A 216 -1.07 0.13 29.07
CA ILE A 216 -0.70 1.48 28.66
C ILE A 216 -1.79 2.42 29.13
N GLU A 217 -1.45 3.40 30.01
CA GLU A 217 -2.39 4.43 30.43
C GLU A 217 -3.10 5.00 29.19
N LYS A 218 -4.42 5.28 29.35
CA LYS A 218 -5.28 5.73 28.25
C LYS A 218 -4.59 6.84 27.47
N SER A 219 -3.80 6.45 26.51
CA SER A 219 -3.14 7.37 25.59
C SER A 219 -4.21 8.08 24.77
N SER A 220 -3.83 9.17 24.14
CA SER A 220 -4.64 9.97 23.21
C SER A 220 -5.39 9.17 22.12
N LEU A 221 -5.15 7.86 22.02
CA LEU A 221 -5.79 6.94 21.08
C LEU A 221 -7.13 6.36 21.60
N GLN A 222 -7.40 6.41 22.92
CA GLN A 222 -8.65 5.90 23.50
C GLN A 222 -9.67 7.03 23.71
N GLY A 223 -10.80 6.96 23.01
CA GLY A 223 -11.97 7.81 23.28
C GLY A 223 -12.07 9.08 22.42
N THR A 224 -11.11 9.38 21.58
CA THR A 224 -11.19 10.48 20.61
C THR A 224 -11.76 9.99 19.26
N SER A 225 -12.53 10.84 18.59
CA SER A 225 -12.91 10.62 17.21
C SER A 225 -11.65 10.58 16.34
N ILE A 226 -11.57 9.63 15.41
CA ILE A 226 -10.50 9.59 14.40
C ILE A 226 -10.88 10.61 13.33
N PRO A 227 -10.11 11.69 13.12
CA PRO A 227 -10.37 12.62 12.03
C PRO A 227 -10.12 11.93 10.69
N ILE A 228 -11.08 12.04 9.78
CA ILE A 228 -10.99 11.57 8.41
C ILE A 228 -11.04 12.79 7.50
N TYR A 229 -10.03 12.94 6.67
CA TYR A 229 -9.90 14.03 5.72
C TYR A 229 -10.26 13.52 4.32
N ALA A 230 -11.19 14.20 3.66
CA ALA A 230 -11.54 14.03 2.25
C ALA A 230 -11.27 15.34 1.52
N ASP A 231 -10.91 15.26 0.25
CA ASP A 231 -10.61 16.43 -0.57
C ASP A 231 -11.86 17.13 -1.13
N ASN A 232 -13.00 16.43 -1.17
CA ASN A 232 -14.23 16.97 -1.70
C ASN A 232 -15.17 17.46 -0.58
N PRO A 233 -15.44 18.77 -0.48
CA PRO A 233 -16.33 19.34 0.52
C PRO A 233 -17.82 18.93 0.37
N ALA A 234 -18.22 18.33 -0.76
CA ALA A 234 -19.59 17.86 -0.99
C ALA A 234 -19.91 16.51 -0.31
N SER A 235 -18.90 15.84 0.26
CA SER A 235 -19.04 14.54 0.94
C SER A 235 -19.07 14.64 2.47
N ILE A 236 -18.99 15.86 3.00
CA ILE A 236 -18.98 16.13 4.45
C ILE A 236 -20.35 16.57 4.94
#